data_43638ee858d10cc77733de9783b6f447
#
_entry.id   43638ee858d10cc77733de9783b6f447
#
_cell.length_a   1.000
_cell.length_b   1.000
_cell.length_c   1.000
_cell.angle_alpha   90.00
_cell.angle_beta   90.00
_cell.angle_gamma   90.00
#
_symmetry.space_group_name_H-M   'P 1'
#
loop_
_entity.id
_entity.type
_entity.pdbx_description
1 polymer ?
#
loop_
_entity_poly.entity_id
_entity_poly.type
_entity_poly.pdbx_seq_one_letter_code
_entity_poly.pdbx_strand_id
1 'polypeptide(L)'
;MTLKSDVRLARTYGPLVARTLTANIAELAHFKMAPGAIARGVQVTDFDPFNPVTAADPYPGYQQLLAGGPVHYSPRRGIYLLSRHADVRAAARADDVMSSAEGVTMGRVELPVLLTSDRPAHTRMRKQVQPAFTRGALESWRPMVDRLARELVSELMARPGADVVATLAAPMPMRMIAHILGVPPAHERSFRHWSNNTVHIANIDISRRGLMQFVPTLSGFRHLHAYFTEQLPMLGTDTLLGRLGANVEDGQVSDEELFFFAVLLLLAGNETTTNLLSTLFLTLAEHPDQLALLQNRPELIPSAIEEQLRYMSPIQSFFRTARADYRVGDETIPAGSRVLLIWGAANRDPREYDDPDTFRADRNPTGHLAFGSGIHLCLGAQLARMEAQAVLRELVENVERIDVTGTPTWSTNPNLRGLTRLNVRMTRRLG
;
A
#
# COMPACT_ATOMS: atom_id res chain seq x y z
N MET A 1 3.98 -33.49 2.14
CA MET A 1 4.74 -32.40 1.49
C MET A 1 6.12 -32.93 1.19
N THR A 2 6.51 -32.98 -0.07
CA THR A 2 7.66 -33.77 -0.51
C THR A 2 8.92 -32.91 -0.66
N LEU A 3 10.08 -33.47 -0.34
CA LEU A 3 11.43 -32.89 -0.54
C LEU A 3 11.61 -32.26 -1.94
N LYS A 4 10.86 -32.74 -2.95
CA LYS A 4 10.88 -32.25 -4.33
C LYS A 4 10.33 -30.81 -4.45
N SER A 5 9.30 -30.39 -3.65
CA SER A 5 8.77 -29.03 -3.68
C SER A 5 9.75 -28.03 -3.07
N ASP A 6 10.48 -28.43 -2.04
CA ASP A 6 11.46 -27.57 -1.37
C ASP A 6 12.69 -27.32 -2.24
N VAL A 7 13.14 -28.35 -2.98
CA VAL A 7 14.26 -28.24 -3.94
C VAL A 7 13.85 -27.34 -5.13
N ARG A 8 12.60 -27.42 -5.60
CA ARG A 8 12.11 -26.59 -6.70
C ARG A 8 12.02 -25.12 -6.27
N LEU A 9 11.46 -24.82 -5.10
CA LEU A 9 11.41 -23.46 -4.53
C LEU A 9 12.82 -22.89 -4.30
N ALA A 10 13.75 -23.68 -3.73
CA ALA A 10 15.12 -23.24 -3.54
C ALA A 10 15.85 -22.96 -4.87
N ARG A 11 15.58 -23.73 -5.92
CA ARG A 11 16.13 -23.49 -7.26
C ARG A 11 15.53 -22.26 -7.92
N THR A 12 14.24 -22.04 -7.76
CA THR A 12 13.52 -20.90 -8.38
C THR A 12 13.82 -19.59 -7.65
N TYR A 13 13.77 -19.58 -6.31
CA TYR A 13 13.88 -18.34 -5.52
C TYR A 13 15.25 -18.13 -4.88
N GLY A 14 16.09 -19.15 -4.79
CA GLY A 14 17.46 -19.03 -4.27
C GLY A 14 18.31 -18.00 -4.98
N PRO A 15 18.33 -17.97 -6.33
CA PRO A 15 19.03 -16.93 -7.08
C PRO A 15 18.50 -15.51 -6.82
N LEU A 16 17.18 -15.34 -6.67
CA LEU A 16 16.54 -14.07 -6.38
C LEU A 16 16.97 -13.55 -5.00
N VAL A 17 16.91 -14.41 -3.98
CA VAL A 17 17.35 -14.09 -2.62
C VAL A 17 18.83 -13.74 -2.59
N ALA A 18 19.67 -14.52 -3.30
CA ALA A 18 21.11 -14.28 -3.38
C ALA A 18 21.42 -12.92 -4.05
N ARG A 19 20.77 -12.59 -5.17
CA ARG A 19 20.92 -11.28 -5.86
C ARG A 19 20.50 -10.13 -4.95
N THR A 20 19.35 -10.27 -4.28
CA THR A 20 18.85 -9.25 -3.34
C THR A 20 19.85 -9.01 -2.19
N LEU A 21 20.38 -10.07 -1.60
CA LEU A 21 21.39 -9.96 -0.53
C LEU A 21 22.68 -9.32 -1.04
N THR A 22 23.15 -9.74 -2.21
CA THR A 22 24.39 -9.20 -2.81
C THR A 22 24.25 -7.72 -3.15
N ALA A 23 23.11 -7.31 -3.75
CA ALA A 23 22.83 -5.92 -4.07
C ALA A 23 22.80 -5.02 -2.82
N ASN A 24 22.14 -5.47 -1.76
CA ASN A 24 22.06 -4.74 -0.49
C ASN A 24 23.41 -4.67 0.24
N ILE A 25 24.22 -5.72 0.21
CA ILE A 25 25.58 -5.70 0.77
C ILE A 25 26.48 -4.75 0.00
N ALA A 26 26.42 -4.77 -1.34
CA ALA A 26 27.17 -3.86 -2.19
C ALA A 26 26.79 -2.38 -1.94
N GLU A 27 25.51 -2.10 -1.75
CA GLU A 27 25.01 -0.75 -1.42
C GLU A 27 25.50 -0.28 -0.06
N LEU A 28 25.49 -1.12 0.97
CA LEU A 28 26.06 -0.81 2.28
C LEU A 28 27.56 -0.55 2.22
N ALA A 29 28.31 -1.31 1.40
CA ALA A 29 29.72 -1.10 1.19
C ALA A 29 29.99 0.20 0.42
N HIS A 30 29.23 0.46 -0.64
CA HIS A 30 29.35 1.68 -1.44
C HIS A 30 29.02 2.93 -0.61
N PHE A 31 27.98 2.88 0.22
CA PHE A 31 27.61 3.97 1.12
C PHE A 31 28.70 4.28 2.16
N LYS A 32 29.38 3.27 2.68
CA LYS A 32 30.49 3.44 3.63
C LYS A 32 31.76 3.95 2.97
N MET A 33 32.02 3.65 1.70
CA MET A 33 33.28 3.94 1.00
C MET A 33 33.27 5.24 0.18
N ALA A 34 32.10 5.68 -0.28
CA ALA A 34 31.97 6.92 -1.05
C ALA A 34 30.60 7.55 -0.73
N PRO A 35 30.50 8.41 0.29
CA PRO A 35 29.34 9.29 0.38
C PRO A 35 29.34 10.11 -0.92
N GLY A 36 28.37 9.82 -1.80
CA GLY A 36 28.24 10.48 -3.09
C GLY A 36 28.30 12.00 -2.90
N ALA A 37 29.04 12.71 -3.74
CA ALA A 37 29.08 14.16 -3.68
C ALA A 37 27.64 14.68 -3.77
N ILE A 38 27.21 15.40 -2.76
CA ILE A 38 25.88 16.02 -2.73
C ILE A 38 25.81 16.91 -3.97
N ALA A 39 24.77 16.72 -4.78
CA ALA A 39 24.59 17.52 -5.99
C ALA A 39 24.47 19.00 -5.61
N ARG A 40 25.07 19.86 -6.43
CA ARG A 40 25.17 21.30 -6.15
C ARG A 40 23.78 21.92 -6.02
N GLY A 41 23.53 22.66 -4.94
CA GLY A 41 22.25 23.33 -4.67
C GLY A 41 21.27 22.50 -3.85
N VAL A 42 21.42 21.17 -3.74
CA VAL A 42 20.51 20.30 -3.03
C VAL A 42 20.59 20.54 -1.52
N GLN A 43 19.43 20.69 -0.89
CA GLN A 43 19.32 20.91 0.55
C GLN A 43 19.52 19.62 1.33
N VAL A 44 20.40 19.65 2.34
CA VAL A 44 20.56 18.53 3.30
C VAL A 44 19.42 18.50 4.30
N THR A 45 18.96 17.29 4.64
CA THR A 45 17.88 17.08 5.62
C THR A 45 18.21 15.96 6.59
N ASP A 46 17.78 16.13 7.85
CA ASP A 46 17.83 15.09 8.89
C ASP A 46 16.53 14.23 8.91
N PHE A 47 15.58 14.53 8.03
CA PHE A 47 14.36 13.73 7.91
C PHE A 47 14.70 12.27 7.61
N ASP A 48 14.27 11.37 8.51
CA ASP A 48 14.48 9.93 8.39
C ASP A 48 13.15 9.19 8.56
N PRO A 49 12.51 8.73 7.46
CA PRO A 49 11.23 8.00 7.54
C PRO A 49 11.34 6.66 8.26
N PHE A 50 12.58 6.13 8.41
CA PHE A 50 12.85 4.87 9.13
C PHE A 50 13.04 5.05 10.64
N ASN A 51 13.03 6.27 11.12
CA ASN A 51 12.98 6.54 12.56
C ASN A 51 11.56 6.24 13.08
N PRO A 52 11.38 5.37 14.09
CA PRO A 52 10.07 5.02 14.62
C PRO A 52 9.22 6.23 15.07
N VAL A 53 9.85 7.28 15.57
CA VAL A 53 9.16 8.53 15.95
C VAL A 53 8.61 9.24 14.72
N THR A 54 9.42 9.36 13.66
CA THR A 54 8.99 9.94 12.38
C THR A 54 7.91 9.08 11.71
N ALA A 55 8.03 7.75 11.75
CA ALA A 55 7.02 6.85 11.19
C ALA A 55 5.68 6.95 11.93
N ALA A 56 5.70 7.18 13.26
CA ALA A 56 4.49 7.38 14.06
C ALA A 56 3.82 8.73 13.78
N ASP A 57 4.60 9.80 13.56
CA ASP A 57 4.10 11.13 13.18
C ASP A 57 5.07 11.81 12.17
N PRO A 58 4.84 11.63 10.85
CA PRO A 58 5.71 12.18 9.83
C PRO A 58 5.43 13.65 9.48
N TYR A 59 4.29 14.20 9.90
CA TYR A 59 3.79 15.50 9.41
C TYR A 59 4.69 16.69 9.75
N PRO A 60 5.28 16.81 10.97
CA PRO A 60 6.24 17.88 11.25
C PRO A 60 7.45 17.86 10.30
N GLY A 61 7.94 16.66 9.98
CA GLY A 61 9.02 16.49 8.99
C GLY A 61 8.58 16.84 7.58
N TYR A 62 7.34 16.52 7.20
CA TYR A 62 6.79 16.90 5.89
C TYR A 62 6.69 18.41 5.73
N GLN A 63 6.24 19.13 6.76
CA GLN A 63 6.19 20.59 6.74
C GLN A 63 7.58 21.20 6.53
N GLN A 64 8.63 20.65 7.18
CA GLN A 64 10.01 21.10 6.99
C GLN A 64 10.49 20.86 5.55
N LEU A 65 10.23 19.67 4.98
CA LEU A 65 10.59 19.35 3.61
C LEU A 65 9.85 20.26 2.61
N LEU A 66 8.56 20.52 2.81
CA LEU A 66 7.75 21.36 1.94
C LEU A 66 8.17 22.84 2.00
N ALA A 67 8.62 23.31 3.16
CA ALA A 67 9.15 24.67 3.32
C ALA A 67 10.53 24.86 2.66
N GLY A 68 11.27 23.76 2.44
CA GLY A 68 12.61 23.77 1.84
C GLY A 68 12.62 23.79 0.31
N GLY A 69 13.76 23.36 -0.26
CA GLY A 69 13.98 23.21 -1.70
C GLY A 69 13.11 22.13 -2.37
N PRO A 70 13.13 22.00 -3.69
CA PRO A 70 12.40 20.96 -4.40
C PRO A 70 13.03 19.57 -4.19
N VAL A 71 14.35 19.49 -4.00
CA VAL A 71 15.11 18.25 -3.75
C VAL A 71 15.82 18.33 -2.41
N HIS A 72 15.69 17.25 -1.63
CA HIS A 72 16.47 17.11 -0.40
C HIS A 72 17.37 15.88 -0.49
N TYR A 73 18.46 15.90 0.28
CA TYR A 73 19.36 14.75 0.42
C TYR A 73 19.51 14.39 1.90
N SER A 74 19.33 13.12 2.21
CA SER A 74 19.58 12.56 3.54
C SER A 74 20.95 11.86 3.56
N PRO A 75 22.00 12.47 4.14
CA PRO A 75 23.34 11.86 4.24
C PRO A 75 23.33 10.58 5.06
N ARG A 76 22.44 10.51 6.06
CA ARG A 76 22.27 9.34 6.93
C ARG A 76 21.87 8.10 6.15
N ARG A 77 21.06 8.27 5.09
CA ARG A 77 20.50 7.17 4.28
C ARG A 77 21.08 7.09 2.87
N GLY A 78 21.80 8.11 2.42
CA GLY A 78 22.32 8.18 1.07
C GLY A 78 21.24 8.28 0.00
N ILE A 79 20.12 8.95 0.30
CA ILE A 79 18.95 9.03 -0.58
C ILE A 79 18.56 10.46 -0.88
N TYR A 80 18.00 10.67 -2.06
CA TYR A 80 17.31 11.90 -2.42
C TYR A 80 15.82 11.81 -2.08
N LEU A 81 15.18 12.93 -1.76
CA LEU A 81 13.77 13.00 -1.36
C LEU A 81 13.06 14.08 -2.18
N LEU A 82 11.88 13.73 -2.67
CA LEU A 82 10.93 14.66 -3.30
C LEU A 82 9.66 14.70 -2.45
N SER A 83 9.21 15.92 -2.09
CA SER A 83 8.06 16.14 -1.21
C SER A 83 6.95 16.98 -1.82
N ARG A 84 7.27 17.92 -2.74
CA ARG A 84 6.30 18.81 -3.36
C ARG A 84 5.41 18.06 -4.33
N HIS A 85 4.12 18.35 -4.36
CA HIS A 85 3.12 17.63 -5.16
C HIS A 85 3.49 17.55 -6.64
N ALA A 86 3.82 18.69 -7.26
CA ALA A 86 4.16 18.74 -8.67
C ALA A 86 5.38 17.88 -9.01
N ASP A 87 6.44 17.94 -8.17
CA ASP A 87 7.72 17.25 -8.40
C ASP A 87 7.57 15.73 -8.20
N VAL A 88 6.85 15.32 -7.15
CA VAL A 88 6.54 13.91 -6.88
C VAL A 88 5.69 13.32 -8.00
N ARG A 89 4.69 14.06 -8.48
CA ARG A 89 3.84 13.64 -9.61
C ARG A 89 4.62 13.53 -10.90
N ALA A 90 5.50 14.49 -11.18
CA ALA A 90 6.36 14.48 -12.37
C ALA A 90 7.31 13.28 -12.33
N ALA A 91 8.03 13.08 -11.23
CA ALA A 91 8.95 11.96 -11.05
C ALA A 91 8.23 10.59 -11.15
N ALA A 92 7.03 10.46 -10.63
CA ALA A 92 6.24 9.23 -10.73
C ALA A 92 5.80 8.89 -12.17
N ARG A 93 5.78 9.88 -13.07
CA ARG A 93 5.40 9.73 -14.48
C ARG A 93 6.60 9.58 -15.41
N ALA A 94 7.79 9.90 -14.94
CA ALA A 94 9.03 9.78 -15.68
C ALA A 94 9.58 8.34 -15.60
N ASP A 95 8.79 7.35 -16.01
CA ASP A 95 9.11 5.93 -15.88
C ASP A 95 10.29 5.47 -16.77
N ASP A 96 10.69 6.27 -17.72
CA ASP A 96 11.91 6.11 -18.53
C ASP A 96 13.19 6.44 -17.74
N VAL A 97 13.11 7.34 -16.76
CA VAL A 97 14.23 7.77 -15.92
C VAL A 97 14.09 7.25 -14.48
N MET A 98 12.89 7.31 -13.90
CA MET A 98 12.59 6.92 -12.52
C MET A 98 12.11 5.47 -12.44
N SER A 99 13.04 4.54 -12.39
CA SER A 99 12.81 3.09 -12.43
C SER A 99 12.24 2.54 -11.12
N SER A 100 11.32 1.57 -11.23
CA SER A 100 10.84 0.74 -10.14
C SER A 100 11.50 -0.64 -10.08
N ALA A 101 12.31 -1.02 -11.06
CA ALA A 101 12.81 -2.39 -11.24
C ALA A 101 13.65 -2.90 -10.06
N GLU A 102 14.32 -2.00 -9.35
CA GLU A 102 15.11 -2.34 -8.16
C GLU A 102 14.28 -2.32 -6.86
N GLY A 103 12.97 -2.30 -6.98
CA GLY A 103 12.04 -2.29 -5.84
C GLY A 103 11.62 -0.88 -5.40
N VAL A 104 10.55 -0.85 -4.61
CA VAL A 104 9.89 0.37 -4.12
C VAL A 104 10.15 0.63 -2.63
N THR A 105 10.95 -0.20 -1.98
CA THR A 105 11.43 -0.05 -0.60
C THR A 105 12.87 0.46 -0.59
N MET A 106 13.43 0.74 0.59
CA MET A 106 14.82 1.19 0.70
C MET A 106 15.79 0.15 0.16
N GLY A 107 15.62 -1.12 0.56
CA GLY A 107 16.40 -2.22 0.02
C GLY A 107 16.08 -2.48 -1.45
N ARG A 108 17.10 -2.81 -2.22
CA ARG A 108 16.94 -3.20 -3.63
C ARG A 108 16.44 -4.63 -3.70
N VAL A 109 15.19 -4.82 -4.11
CA VAL A 109 14.55 -6.13 -4.24
C VAL A 109 13.90 -6.23 -5.61
N GLU A 110 14.52 -6.99 -6.49
CA GLU A 110 13.98 -7.29 -7.82
C GLU A 110 12.99 -8.45 -7.71
N LEU A 111 11.70 -8.15 -7.81
CA LEU A 111 10.63 -9.14 -7.89
C LEU A 111 9.98 -9.08 -9.27
N PRO A 112 9.60 -10.23 -9.87
CA PRO A 112 8.89 -10.23 -11.16
C PRO A 112 7.41 -9.91 -10.97
N VAL A 113 7.12 -8.74 -10.38
CA VAL A 113 5.76 -8.27 -10.11
C VAL A 113 5.51 -6.93 -10.78
N LEU A 114 4.25 -6.63 -11.04
CA LEU A 114 3.82 -5.40 -11.70
C LEU A 114 4.37 -4.13 -11.03
N LEU A 115 4.42 -4.11 -9.69
CA LEU A 115 4.87 -2.95 -8.91
C LEU A 115 6.36 -2.64 -9.09
N THR A 116 7.18 -3.67 -9.32
CA THR A 116 8.64 -3.58 -9.44
C THR A 116 9.13 -3.88 -10.85
N SER A 117 8.31 -3.58 -11.85
CA SER A 117 8.66 -3.76 -13.26
C SER A 117 8.57 -2.44 -14.01
N ASP A 118 9.47 -2.24 -14.97
CA ASP A 118 9.43 -1.14 -15.92
C ASP A 118 8.91 -1.62 -17.27
N ARG A 119 8.67 -0.68 -18.21
CA ARG A 119 8.35 -1.03 -19.60
C ARG A 119 9.53 -1.76 -20.26
N PRO A 120 9.27 -2.74 -21.12
CA PRO A 120 7.96 -3.18 -21.63
C PRO A 120 7.26 -4.23 -20.75
N ALA A 121 7.97 -4.86 -19.79
CA ALA A 121 7.43 -5.94 -18.95
C ALA A 121 6.20 -5.49 -18.14
N HIS A 122 6.25 -4.30 -17.51
CA HIS A 122 5.13 -3.70 -16.81
C HIS A 122 3.89 -3.61 -17.71
N THR A 123 4.04 -3.09 -18.94
CA THR A 123 2.91 -2.90 -19.86
C THR A 123 2.27 -4.23 -20.23
N ARG A 124 3.08 -5.27 -20.48
CA ARG A 124 2.60 -6.61 -20.77
C ARG A 124 1.80 -7.18 -19.59
N MET A 125 2.37 -7.19 -18.40
CA MET A 125 1.69 -7.70 -17.20
C MET A 125 0.42 -6.92 -16.88
N ARG A 126 0.46 -5.58 -16.93
CA ARG A 126 -0.71 -4.75 -16.66
C ARG A 126 -1.87 -5.04 -17.62
N LYS A 127 -1.58 -5.23 -18.90
CA LYS A 127 -2.59 -5.58 -19.92
C LYS A 127 -3.32 -6.88 -19.59
N GLN A 128 -2.65 -7.86 -18.98
CA GLN A 128 -3.25 -9.15 -18.60
C GLN A 128 -4.21 -9.02 -17.42
N VAL A 129 -3.87 -8.17 -16.43
CA VAL A 129 -4.62 -8.10 -15.17
C VAL A 129 -5.70 -7.00 -15.15
N GLN A 130 -5.52 -5.94 -15.93
CA GLN A 130 -6.41 -4.79 -15.96
C GLN A 130 -7.87 -5.12 -16.31
N PRO A 131 -8.18 -6.07 -17.20
CA PRO A 131 -9.57 -6.45 -17.51
C PRO A 131 -10.38 -6.92 -16.30
N ALA A 132 -9.72 -7.46 -15.27
CA ALA A 132 -10.37 -7.89 -14.04
C ALA A 132 -10.83 -6.73 -13.12
N PHE A 133 -10.33 -5.53 -13.37
CA PHE A 133 -10.65 -4.32 -12.60
C PHE A 133 -11.46 -3.30 -13.41
N THR A 134 -12.17 -3.77 -14.41
CA THR A 134 -13.10 -2.95 -15.21
C THR A 134 -14.33 -2.57 -14.36
N ARG A 135 -15.04 -1.53 -14.78
CA ARG A 135 -16.27 -1.09 -14.12
C ARG A 135 -17.28 -2.24 -13.96
N GLY A 136 -17.46 -3.06 -14.99
CA GLY A 136 -18.40 -4.21 -14.93
C GLY A 136 -17.97 -5.26 -13.90
N ALA A 137 -16.67 -5.58 -13.82
CA ALA A 137 -16.15 -6.50 -12.81
C ALA A 137 -16.34 -5.95 -11.38
N LEU A 138 -16.07 -4.66 -11.18
CA LEU A 138 -16.26 -3.99 -9.88
C LEU A 138 -17.74 -3.99 -9.47
N GLU A 139 -18.66 -3.69 -10.38
CA GLU A 139 -20.10 -3.72 -10.07
C GLU A 139 -20.59 -5.12 -9.70
N SER A 140 -19.99 -6.19 -10.25
CA SER A 140 -20.33 -7.57 -9.84
C SER A 140 -19.92 -7.89 -8.39
N TRP A 141 -18.93 -7.19 -7.83
CA TRP A 141 -18.47 -7.36 -6.44
C TRP A 141 -19.22 -6.48 -5.43
N ARG A 142 -19.94 -5.46 -5.90
CA ARG A 142 -20.67 -4.51 -5.04
C ARG A 142 -21.59 -5.18 -4.01
N PRO A 143 -22.42 -6.18 -4.38
CA PRO A 143 -23.30 -6.84 -3.39
C PRO A 143 -22.52 -7.50 -2.25
N MET A 144 -21.33 -8.04 -2.54
CA MET A 144 -20.45 -8.64 -1.52
C MET A 144 -19.84 -7.57 -0.63
N VAL A 145 -19.35 -6.46 -1.20
CA VAL A 145 -18.78 -5.32 -0.48
C VAL A 145 -19.81 -4.73 0.48
N ASP A 146 -21.03 -4.44 -0.01
CA ASP A 146 -22.11 -3.85 0.81
C ASP A 146 -22.55 -4.80 1.94
N ARG A 147 -22.62 -6.11 1.68
CA ARG A 147 -22.92 -7.11 2.71
C ARG A 147 -21.83 -7.15 3.79
N LEU A 148 -20.54 -7.22 3.38
CA LEU A 148 -19.44 -7.26 4.33
C LEU A 148 -19.36 -5.99 5.19
N ALA A 149 -19.55 -4.82 4.58
CA ALA A 149 -19.56 -3.55 5.31
C ALA A 149 -20.63 -3.56 6.41
N ARG A 150 -21.86 -3.97 6.06
CA ARG A 150 -22.97 -4.07 7.01
C ARG A 150 -22.70 -5.07 8.14
N GLU A 151 -22.21 -6.26 7.81
CA GLU A 151 -21.87 -7.30 8.79
C GLU A 151 -20.82 -6.80 9.78
N LEU A 152 -19.71 -6.26 9.26
CA LEU A 152 -18.57 -5.85 10.08
C LEU A 152 -18.85 -4.60 10.92
N VAL A 153 -19.60 -3.62 10.39
CA VAL A 153 -20.03 -2.44 11.15
C VAL A 153 -20.99 -2.87 12.26
N SER A 154 -21.96 -3.74 11.96
CA SER A 154 -22.89 -4.27 12.97
C SER A 154 -22.16 -5.06 14.06
N GLU A 155 -21.17 -5.88 13.71
CA GLU A 155 -20.34 -6.62 14.67
C GLU A 155 -19.56 -5.67 15.59
N LEU A 156 -18.96 -4.62 15.02
CA LEU A 156 -18.21 -3.62 15.77
C LEU A 156 -19.12 -2.83 16.73
N MET A 157 -20.32 -2.45 16.28
CA MET A 157 -21.33 -1.76 17.11
C MET A 157 -21.83 -2.61 18.27
N ALA A 158 -21.93 -3.92 18.08
CA ALA A 158 -22.39 -4.85 19.13
C ALA A 158 -21.37 -5.04 20.27
N ARG A 159 -20.12 -4.56 20.10
CA ARG A 159 -19.00 -4.78 21.04
C ARG A 159 -18.36 -3.46 21.47
N PRO A 160 -18.94 -2.69 22.41
CA PRO A 160 -18.36 -1.45 22.88
C PRO A 160 -16.90 -1.64 23.37
N GLY A 161 -15.97 -0.84 22.85
CA GLY A 161 -14.54 -0.96 23.14
C GLY A 161 -13.81 -1.98 22.29
N ALA A 162 -14.45 -2.56 21.25
CA ALA A 162 -13.77 -3.45 20.32
C ALA A 162 -12.73 -2.71 19.49
N ASP A 163 -11.74 -3.48 19.02
CA ASP A 163 -10.69 -3.00 18.14
C ASP A 163 -11.17 -2.95 16.69
N VAL A 164 -11.24 -1.76 16.12
CA VAL A 164 -11.61 -1.51 14.71
C VAL A 164 -10.73 -2.30 13.75
N VAL A 165 -9.41 -2.36 14.02
CA VAL A 165 -8.47 -3.04 13.12
C VAL A 165 -8.78 -4.53 13.05
N ALA A 166 -8.91 -5.17 14.20
CA ALA A 166 -9.13 -6.62 14.26
C ALA A 166 -10.56 -7.03 13.83
N THR A 167 -11.56 -6.18 14.12
CA THR A 167 -12.97 -6.53 13.90
C THR A 167 -13.48 -6.15 12.51
N LEU A 168 -12.98 -5.03 11.92
CA LEU A 168 -13.53 -4.52 10.68
C LEU A 168 -12.43 -4.25 9.62
N ALA A 169 -11.42 -3.42 9.97
CA ALA A 169 -10.53 -2.85 8.95
C ALA A 169 -9.66 -3.90 8.25
N ALA A 170 -9.14 -4.91 8.97
CA ALA A 170 -8.37 -6.00 8.37
C ALA A 170 -9.26 -7.12 7.77
N PRO A 171 -10.39 -7.53 8.39
CA PRO A 171 -11.29 -8.51 7.78
C PRO A 171 -11.91 -8.07 6.45
N MET A 172 -12.23 -6.79 6.27
CA MET A 172 -12.90 -6.28 5.07
C MET A 172 -12.11 -6.56 3.79
N PRO A 173 -10.90 -6.02 3.58
CA PRO A 173 -10.13 -6.25 2.36
C PRO A 173 -9.68 -7.72 2.24
N MET A 174 -9.39 -8.40 3.34
CA MET A 174 -8.96 -9.79 3.31
C MET A 174 -10.03 -10.72 2.75
N ARG A 175 -11.29 -10.56 3.17
CA ARG A 175 -12.42 -11.35 2.65
C ARG A 175 -12.71 -10.99 1.20
N MET A 176 -12.57 -9.71 0.82
CA MET A 176 -12.73 -9.30 -0.58
C MET A 176 -11.66 -9.89 -1.48
N ILE A 177 -10.38 -9.86 -1.07
CA ILE A 177 -9.30 -10.47 -1.84
C ILE A 177 -9.48 -11.98 -1.96
N ALA A 178 -9.84 -12.66 -0.87
CA ALA A 178 -10.14 -14.09 -0.89
C ALA A 178 -11.25 -14.41 -1.90
N HIS A 179 -12.33 -13.65 -1.89
CA HIS A 179 -13.43 -13.80 -2.85
C HIS A 179 -12.98 -13.57 -4.31
N ILE A 180 -12.24 -12.51 -4.57
CA ILE A 180 -11.73 -12.15 -5.91
C ILE A 180 -10.78 -13.24 -6.45
N LEU A 181 -9.95 -13.80 -5.58
CA LEU A 181 -9.02 -14.88 -5.91
C LEU A 181 -9.71 -16.26 -6.03
N GLY A 182 -10.98 -16.36 -5.64
CA GLY A 182 -11.73 -17.62 -5.67
C GLY A 182 -11.39 -18.57 -4.51
N VAL A 183 -10.93 -18.04 -3.36
CA VAL A 183 -10.64 -18.84 -2.16
C VAL A 183 -11.95 -19.29 -1.53
N PRO A 184 -12.19 -20.61 -1.37
CA PRO A 184 -13.39 -21.11 -0.70
C PRO A 184 -13.46 -20.66 0.76
N PRO A 185 -14.66 -20.43 1.32
CA PRO A 185 -14.85 -20.01 2.73
C PRO A 185 -14.15 -20.92 3.74
N ALA A 186 -14.12 -22.23 3.47
CA ALA A 186 -13.45 -23.21 4.33
C ALA A 186 -11.93 -22.96 4.46
N HIS A 187 -11.30 -22.33 3.48
CA HIS A 187 -9.87 -22.05 3.42
C HIS A 187 -9.50 -20.63 3.87
N GLU A 188 -10.44 -19.71 4.05
CA GLU A 188 -10.18 -18.29 4.37
C GLU A 188 -9.28 -18.10 5.60
N ARG A 189 -9.47 -18.93 6.66
CA ARG A 189 -8.65 -18.85 7.88
C ARG A 189 -7.17 -19.17 7.61
N SER A 190 -6.91 -20.26 6.90
CA SER A 190 -5.55 -20.68 6.54
C SER A 190 -4.92 -19.68 5.59
N PHE A 191 -5.67 -19.24 4.59
CA PHE A 191 -5.26 -18.25 3.62
C PHE A 191 -4.84 -16.92 4.30
N ARG A 192 -5.64 -16.41 5.23
CA ARG A 192 -5.32 -15.23 6.03
C ARG A 192 -4.05 -15.43 6.85
N HIS A 193 -3.87 -16.58 7.48
CA HIS A 193 -2.65 -16.89 8.24
C HIS A 193 -1.41 -16.86 7.36
N TRP A 194 -1.45 -17.48 6.20
CA TRP A 194 -0.31 -17.51 5.26
C TRP A 194 -0.04 -16.12 4.68
N SER A 195 -1.08 -15.36 4.35
CA SER A 195 -0.98 -13.98 3.87
C SER A 195 -0.30 -13.07 4.88
N ASN A 196 -0.72 -13.12 6.15
CA ASN A 196 -0.10 -12.33 7.21
C ASN A 196 1.39 -12.65 7.38
N ASN A 197 1.80 -13.89 7.17
CA ASN A 197 3.21 -14.26 7.23
C ASN A 197 4.02 -13.72 6.04
N THR A 198 3.39 -13.51 4.87
CA THR A 198 4.09 -12.97 3.68
C THR A 198 4.25 -11.46 3.69
N VAL A 199 3.42 -10.71 4.41
CA VAL A 199 3.48 -9.23 4.48
C VAL A 199 4.85 -8.75 4.98
N HIS A 200 5.52 -9.52 5.83
CA HIS A 200 6.83 -9.17 6.36
C HIS A 200 7.94 -9.07 5.31
N ILE A 201 7.73 -9.59 4.08
CA ILE A 201 8.75 -9.50 3.01
C ILE A 201 9.09 -8.05 2.63
N ALA A 202 8.12 -7.15 2.72
CA ALA A 202 8.32 -5.74 2.42
C ALA A 202 9.20 -5.03 3.46
N ASN A 203 9.40 -5.63 4.63
CA ASN A 203 10.11 -5.07 5.77
C ASN A 203 11.34 -5.90 6.18
N ILE A 204 11.78 -6.86 5.35
CA ILE A 204 12.99 -7.64 5.63
C ILE A 204 14.19 -6.69 5.59
N ASP A 205 14.77 -6.48 6.75
CA ASP A 205 16.06 -5.83 6.94
C ASP A 205 17.10 -6.84 7.49
N ILE A 206 18.37 -6.46 7.49
CA ILE A 206 19.47 -7.30 7.99
C ILE A 206 19.54 -7.27 9.53
N SER A 207 18.55 -6.68 10.21
CA SER A 207 18.47 -6.69 11.67
C SER A 207 18.11 -8.08 12.23
N ARG A 208 18.36 -8.26 13.53
CA ARG A 208 17.93 -9.49 14.24
C ARG A 208 16.42 -9.76 14.06
N ARG A 209 15.58 -8.71 13.98
CA ARG A 209 14.13 -8.82 13.73
C ARG A 209 13.85 -9.32 12.32
N GLY A 210 14.52 -8.76 11.30
CA GLY A 210 14.38 -9.20 9.91
C GLY A 210 14.74 -10.67 9.74
N LEU A 211 15.85 -11.13 10.35
CA LEU A 211 16.22 -12.55 10.33
C LEU A 211 15.17 -13.44 11.01
N MET A 212 14.58 -13.02 12.12
CA MET A 212 13.52 -13.79 12.82
C MET A 212 12.22 -13.86 12.01
N GLN A 213 11.94 -12.85 11.18
CA GLN A 213 10.77 -12.81 10.30
C GLN A 213 10.96 -13.60 9.00
N PHE A 214 12.19 -13.91 8.64
CA PHE A 214 12.51 -14.64 7.41
C PHE A 214 11.88 -16.04 7.35
N VAL A 215 11.93 -16.80 8.43
CA VAL A 215 11.38 -18.16 8.49
C VAL A 215 9.85 -18.18 8.36
N PRO A 216 9.08 -17.39 9.13
CA PRO A 216 7.63 -17.26 8.91
C PRO A 216 7.26 -16.81 7.50
N THR A 217 7.99 -15.83 6.94
CA THR A 217 7.76 -15.32 5.59
C THR A 217 7.93 -16.42 4.54
N LEU A 218 9.05 -17.15 4.60
CA LEU A 218 9.30 -18.26 3.69
C LEU A 218 8.24 -19.37 3.83
N SER A 219 7.82 -19.67 5.05
CA SER A 219 6.73 -20.60 5.31
C SER A 219 5.40 -20.13 4.70
N GLY A 220 5.06 -18.86 4.84
CA GLY A 220 3.87 -18.26 4.22
C GLY A 220 3.89 -18.39 2.70
N PHE A 221 5.00 -18.04 2.07
CA PHE A 221 5.18 -18.19 0.61
C PHE A 221 5.04 -19.64 0.15
N ARG A 222 5.62 -20.59 0.88
CA ARG A 222 5.52 -22.02 0.54
C ARG A 222 4.08 -22.53 0.57
N HIS A 223 3.33 -22.15 1.61
CA HIS A 223 1.93 -22.56 1.75
C HIS A 223 1.05 -21.94 0.69
N LEU A 224 1.25 -20.64 0.40
CA LEU A 224 0.51 -19.95 -0.67
C LEU A 224 0.83 -20.55 -2.05
N HIS A 225 2.11 -20.83 -2.32
CA HIS A 225 2.50 -21.45 -3.58
C HIS A 225 1.87 -22.83 -3.75
N ALA A 226 1.97 -23.69 -2.72
CA ALA A 226 1.35 -25.02 -2.76
C ALA A 226 -0.17 -24.92 -2.95
N TYR A 227 -0.81 -24.02 -2.21
CA TYR A 227 -2.25 -23.78 -2.28
C TYR A 227 -2.68 -23.34 -3.69
N PHE A 228 -2.02 -22.33 -4.27
CA PHE A 228 -2.37 -21.86 -5.60
C PHE A 228 -2.09 -22.90 -6.68
N THR A 229 -0.97 -23.64 -6.60
CA THR A 229 -0.67 -24.72 -7.53
C THR A 229 -1.74 -25.83 -7.52
N GLU A 230 -2.27 -26.15 -6.33
CA GLU A 230 -3.33 -27.16 -6.19
C GLU A 230 -4.70 -26.65 -6.61
N GLN A 231 -5.05 -25.40 -6.25
CA GLN A 231 -6.39 -24.86 -6.47
C GLN A 231 -6.60 -24.27 -7.87
N LEU A 232 -5.53 -23.75 -8.50
CA LEU A 232 -5.62 -23.03 -9.77
C LEU A 232 -6.36 -23.84 -10.88
N PRO A 233 -6.09 -25.15 -11.06
CA PRO A 233 -6.78 -25.95 -12.06
C PRO A 233 -8.28 -26.15 -11.79
N MET A 234 -8.73 -25.88 -10.55
CA MET A 234 -10.12 -26.07 -10.12
C MET A 234 -10.93 -24.76 -10.17
N LEU A 235 -10.26 -23.61 -10.40
CA LEU A 235 -10.92 -22.31 -10.42
C LEU A 235 -11.60 -22.08 -11.79
N GLY A 236 -12.89 -21.74 -11.75
CA GLY A 236 -13.62 -21.31 -12.94
C GLY A 236 -13.20 -19.93 -13.43
N THR A 237 -13.50 -19.63 -14.68
CA THR A 237 -13.22 -18.32 -15.31
C THR A 237 -14.06 -17.16 -14.76
N ASP A 238 -14.96 -17.42 -13.83
CA ASP A 238 -15.68 -16.43 -13.01
C ASP A 238 -14.77 -15.79 -11.96
N THR A 239 -13.68 -16.46 -11.53
CA THR A 239 -12.67 -15.92 -10.63
C THR A 239 -11.56 -15.21 -11.39
N LEU A 240 -10.82 -14.30 -10.70
CA LEU A 240 -9.67 -13.61 -11.30
C LEU A 240 -8.54 -14.59 -11.64
N LEU A 241 -8.21 -15.48 -10.72
CA LEU A 241 -7.12 -16.45 -10.94
C LEU A 241 -7.48 -17.46 -12.03
N GLY A 242 -8.74 -17.92 -12.11
CA GLY A 242 -9.16 -18.82 -13.17
C GLY A 242 -9.08 -18.18 -14.57
N ARG A 243 -9.43 -16.89 -14.70
CA ARG A 243 -9.23 -16.14 -15.96
C ARG A 243 -7.77 -15.98 -16.34
N LEU A 244 -6.93 -15.66 -15.35
CA LEU A 244 -5.48 -15.54 -15.59
C LEU A 244 -4.82 -16.90 -15.84
N GLY A 245 -5.34 -17.97 -15.23
CA GLY A 245 -4.92 -19.35 -15.49
C GLY A 245 -5.13 -19.79 -16.94
N ALA A 246 -6.25 -19.40 -17.55
CA ALA A 246 -6.49 -19.62 -18.97
C ALA A 246 -5.42 -18.94 -19.85
N ASN A 247 -4.93 -17.74 -19.45
CA ASN A 247 -3.85 -17.05 -20.17
C ASN A 247 -2.49 -17.76 -20.00
N VAL A 248 -2.30 -18.59 -18.98
CA VAL A 248 -1.12 -19.44 -18.81
C VAL A 248 -1.12 -20.57 -19.86
N GLU A 249 -2.27 -21.22 -20.08
CA GLU A 249 -2.42 -22.26 -21.08
C GLU A 249 -2.14 -21.72 -22.50
N ASP A 250 -2.49 -20.46 -22.76
CA ASP A 250 -2.19 -19.76 -24.01
C ASP A 250 -0.72 -19.24 -24.08
N GLY A 251 0.11 -19.45 -23.06
CA GLY A 251 1.51 -19.02 -23.01
C GLY A 251 1.72 -17.50 -22.86
N GLN A 252 0.67 -16.75 -22.50
CA GLN A 252 0.72 -15.29 -22.34
C GLN A 252 1.21 -14.86 -20.95
N VAL A 253 1.05 -15.72 -19.96
CA VAL A 253 1.47 -15.54 -18.55
C VAL A 253 2.16 -16.82 -18.10
N SER A 254 3.23 -16.74 -17.32
CA SER A 254 3.82 -17.93 -16.71
C SER A 254 3.15 -18.28 -15.38
N ASP A 255 3.26 -19.54 -14.93
CA ASP A 255 2.82 -19.96 -13.59
C ASP A 255 3.44 -19.10 -12.49
N GLU A 256 4.70 -18.72 -12.66
CA GLU A 256 5.43 -17.89 -11.72
C GLU A 256 4.85 -16.45 -11.68
N GLU A 257 4.59 -15.85 -12.83
CA GLU A 257 3.96 -14.52 -12.92
C GLU A 257 2.57 -14.52 -12.30
N LEU A 258 1.80 -15.58 -12.52
CA LEU A 258 0.47 -15.74 -11.94
C LEU A 258 0.54 -15.86 -10.41
N PHE A 259 1.45 -16.67 -9.90
CA PHE A 259 1.68 -16.80 -8.46
C PHE A 259 2.08 -15.46 -7.82
N PHE A 260 3.07 -14.78 -8.39
CA PHE A 260 3.50 -13.48 -7.88
C PHE A 260 2.43 -12.40 -7.99
N PHE A 261 1.56 -12.48 -9.00
CA PHE A 261 0.43 -11.59 -9.10
C PHE A 261 -0.59 -11.82 -7.97
N ALA A 262 -0.91 -13.08 -7.65
CA ALA A 262 -1.77 -13.42 -6.53
C ALA A 262 -1.18 -12.92 -5.18
N VAL A 263 0.13 -13.13 -4.99
CA VAL A 263 0.84 -12.61 -3.81
C VAL A 263 0.83 -11.07 -3.77
N LEU A 264 1.03 -10.40 -4.91
CA LEU A 264 0.97 -8.94 -4.99
C LEU A 264 -0.41 -8.41 -4.60
N LEU A 265 -1.49 -9.04 -5.06
CA LEU A 265 -2.86 -8.66 -4.68
C LEU A 265 -3.08 -8.78 -3.17
N LEU A 266 -2.58 -9.85 -2.55
CA LEU A 266 -2.64 -10.04 -1.11
C LEU A 266 -1.92 -8.94 -0.35
N LEU A 267 -0.69 -8.63 -0.75
CA LEU A 267 0.16 -7.65 -0.07
C LEU A 267 -0.38 -6.23 -0.28
N ALA A 268 -0.65 -5.88 -1.54
CA ALA A 268 -1.01 -4.52 -1.92
C ALA A 268 -2.45 -4.15 -1.53
N GLY A 269 -3.38 -5.10 -1.57
CA GLY A 269 -4.80 -4.83 -1.33
C GLY A 269 -5.20 -4.90 0.14
N ASN A 270 -4.52 -5.73 0.95
CA ASN A 270 -4.93 -5.95 2.34
C ASN A 270 -4.49 -4.81 3.27
N GLU A 271 -3.18 -4.58 3.41
CA GLU A 271 -2.65 -3.63 4.42
C GLU A 271 -3.05 -2.18 4.12
N THR A 272 -3.04 -1.80 2.84
CA THR A 272 -3.38 -0.42 2.43
C THR A 272 -4.84 -0.07 2.70
N THR A 273 -5.78 -0.97 2.42
CA THR A 273 -7.20 -0.76 2.69
C THR A 273 -7.49 -0.86 4.20
N THR A 274 -6.81 -1.76 4.92
CA THR A 274 -6.84 -1.79 6.40
C THR A 274 -6.45 -0.45 6.99
N ASN A 275 -5.36 0.15 6.48
CA ASN A 275 -4.88 1.46 6.93
C ASN A 275 -5.87 2.57 6.59
N LEU A 276 -6.46 2.57 5.38
CA LEU A 276 -7.50 3.52 4.99
C LEU A 276 -8.70 3.46 5.94
N LEU A 277 -9.23 2.25 6.19
CA LEU A 277 -10.40 2.07 7.03
C LEU A 277 -10.11 2.41 8.49
N SER A 278 -9.01 1.92 9.06
CA SER A 278 -8.67 2.20 10.46
C SER A 278 -8.45 3.68 10.72
N THR A 279 -7.77 4.39 9.82
CA THR A 279 -7.56 5.84 9.94
C THR A 279 -8.82 6.65 9.66
N LEU A 280 -9.75 6.16 8.82
CA LEU A 280 -11.06 6.79 8.62
C LEU A 280 -11.85 6.83 9.93
N PHE A 281 -11.88 5.73 10.70
CA PHE A 281 -12.55 5.71 12.00
C PHE A 281 -11.92 6.70 12.99
N LEU A 282 -10.60 6.78 13.03
CA LEU A 282 -9.90 7.75 13.89
C LEU A 282 -10.23 9.18 13.47
N THR A 283 -10.13 9.49 12.17
CA THR A 283 -10.44 10.82 11.64
C THR A 283 -11.87 11.25 11.97
N LEU A 284 -12.86 10.36 11.80
CA LEU A 284 -14.26 10.68 12.13
C LEU A 284 -14.50 10.82 13.64
N ALA A 285 -13.74 10.13 14.47
CA ALA A 285 -13.79 10.29 15.93
C ALA A 285 -13.18 11.63 16.37
N GLU A 286 -12.08 12.07 15.72
CA GLU A 286 -11.42 13.35 15.98
C GLU A 286 -12.17 14.55 15.39
N HIS A 287 -13.01 14.33 14.36
CA HIS A 287 -13.80 15.35 13.66
C HIS A 287 -15.30 15.01 13.67
N PRO A 288 -15.96 15.00 14.85
CA PRO A 288 -17.38 14.64 14.95
C PRO A 288 -18.31 15.58 14.16
N ASP A 289 -17.92 16.82 13.93
CA ASP A 289 -18.61 17.78 13.06
C ASP A 289 -18.64 17.31 11.59
N GLN A 290 -17.57 16.65 11.13
CA GLN A 290 -17.51 16.11 9.77
C GLN A 290 -18.36 14.83 9.63
N LEU A 291 -18.46 14.00 10.68
CA LEU A 291 -19.41 12.90 10.69
C LEU A 291 -20.87 13.44 10.65
N ALA A 292 -21.17 14.45 11.44
CA ALA A 292 -22.49 15.10 11.43
C ALA A 292 -22.82 15.74 10.08
N LEU A 293 -21.84 16.35 9.42
CA LEU A 293 -21.99 16.87 8.04
C LEU A 293 -22.38 15.75 7.07
N LEU A 294 -21.70 14.60 7.12
CA LEU A 294 -21.97 13.45 6.26
C LEU A 294 -23.33 12.80 6.56
N GLN A 295 -23.79 12.82 7.82
CA GLN A 295 -25.14 12.35 8.20
C GLN A 295 -26.25 13.21 7.60
N ASN A 296 -26.02 14.52 7.46
CA ASN A 296 -26.94 15.47 6.84
C ASN A 296 -26.81 15.53 5.32
N ARG A 297 -25.64 15.17 4.77
CA ARG A 297 -25.29 15.23 3.37
C ARG A 297 -24.58 13.97 2.90
N PRO A 298 -25.28 12.81 2.82
CA PRO A 298 -24.67 11.53 2.44
C PRO A 298 -24.06 11.52 1.03
N GLU A 299 -24.48 12.41 0.17
CA GLU A 299 -23.90 12.57 -1.17
C GLU A 299 -22.41 12.98 -1.14
N LEU A 300 -21.91 13.48 -0.01
CA LEU A 300 -20.50 13.81 0.19
C LEU A 300 -19.61 12.58 0.52
N ILE A 301 -20.17 11.39 0.72
CA ILE A 301 -19.40 10.19 1.03
C ILE A 301 -18.25 9.95 0.04
N PRO A 302 -18.44 10.05 -1.29
CA PRO A 302 -17.32 9.91 -2.22
C PRO A 302 -16.22 10.96 -2.01
N SER A 303 -16.59 12.22 -1.80
CA SER A 303 -15.66 13.31 -1.51
C SER A 303 -14.87 13.08 -0.22
N ALA A 304 -15.55 12.65 0.84
CA ALA A 304 -14.94 12.34 2.14
C ALA A 304 -13.89 11.22 2.03
N ILE A 305 -14.11 10.21 1.17
CA ILE A 305 -13.12 9.15 0.95
C ILE A 305 -11.91 9.65 0.18
N GLU A 306 -12.08 10.53 -0.84
CA GLU A 306 -10.94 11.15 -1.52
C GLU A 306 -10.14 12.04 -0.55
N GLU A 307 -10.83 12.78 0.32
CA GLU A 307 -10.19 13.60 1.34
C GLU A 307 -9.47 12.75 2.39
N GLN A 308 -10.05 11.63 2.82
CA GLN A 308 -9.37 10.69 3.73
C GLN A 308 -8.08 10.14 3.10
N LEU A 309 -8.12 9.77 1.82
CA LEU A 309 -6.96 9.30 1.06
C LEU A 309 -5.88 10.38 0.96
N ARG A 310 -6.26 11.63 0.72
CA ARG A 310 -5.34 12.76 0.73
C ARG A 310 -4.77 13.02 2.12
N TYR A 311 -5.65 13.15 3.12
CA TYR A 311 -5.33 13.57 4.48
C TYR A 311 -4.50 12.53 5.25
N MET A 312 -4.84 11.25 5.13
CA MET A 312 -4.16 10.12 5.80
C MET A 312 -3.75 9.05 4.77
N SER A 313 -2.92 9.44 3.80
CA SER A 313 -2.49 8.52 2.73
C SER A 313 -2.00 7.18 3.31
N PRO A 314 -2.60 6.04 2.96
CA PRO A 314 -2.16 4.73 3.47
C PRO A 314 -0.73 4.38 3.07
N ILE A 315 -0.31 4.77 1.86
CA ILE A 315 1.08 4.70 1.40
C ILE A 315 1.69 6.08 1.54
N GLN A 316 2.75 6.18 2.35
CA GLN A 316 3.44 7.44 2.63
C GLN A 316 4.52 7.74 1.59
N SER A 317 5.20 6.72 1.11
CA SER A 317 6.31 6.91 0.16
C SER A 317 6.67 5.62 -0.56
N PHE A 318 7.24 5.75 -1.75
CA PHE A 318 7.91 4.69 -2.47
C PHE A 318 9.23 5.16 -3.06
N PHE A 319 10.17 4.25 -3.18
CA PHE A 319 11.45 4.50 -3.82
C PHE A 319 11.39 4.35 -5.34
N ARG A 320 12.32 5.06 -5.99
CA ARG A 320 12.72 4.88 -7.38
C ARG A 320 14.23 4.87 -7.47
N THR A 321 14.77 4.37 -8.56
CA THR A 321 16.17 4.53 -8.93
C THR A 321 16.27 5.42 -10.16
N ALA A 322 17.03 6.50 -10.08
CA ALA A 322 17.31 7.35 -11.23
C ALA A 322 18.25 6.63 -12.19
N ARG A 323 17.80 6.28 -13.40
CA ARG A 323 18.63 5.64 -14.45
C ARG A 323 19.52 6.62 -15.20
N ALA A 324 19.14 7.89 -15.18
CA ALA A 324 19.89 9.01 -15.74
C ALA A 324 19.76 10.20 -14.77
N ASP A 325 20.52 11.24 -14.99
CA ASP A 325 20.40 12.49 -14.26
C ASP A 325 18.97 13.05 -14.41
N TYR A 326 18.35 13.37 -13.30
CA TYR A 326 16.97 13.88 -13.26
C TYR A 326 16.91 15.29 -12.68
N ARG A 327 16.41 16.23 -13.47
CA ARG A 327 16.33 17.65 -13.07
C ARG A 327 14.98 17.99 -12.44
N VAL A 328 15.04 18.73 -11.32
CA VAL A 328 13.89 19.33 -10.64
C VAL A 328 14.19 20.80 -10.41
N GLY A 329 13.63 21.67 -11.21
CA GLY A 329 14.03 23.07 -11.25
C GLY A 329 15.52 23.20 -11.66
N ASP A 330 16.30 23.87 -10.83
CA ASP A 330 17.75 24.05 -11.04
C ASP A 330 18.61 22.95 -10.40
N GLU A 331 17.99 22.04 -9.66
CA GLU A 331 18.67 20.96 -8.95
C GLU A 331 18.68 19.68 -9.79
N THR A 332 19.71 18.84 -9.59
CA THR A 332 19.87 17.58 -10.34
C THR A 332 20.05 16.43 -9.37
N ILE A 333 19.26 15.38 -9.54
CA ILE A 333 19.44 14.08 -8.88
C ILE A 333 20.33 13.23 -9.80
N PRO A 334 21.53 12.80 -9.36
CA PRO A 334 22.44 12.05 -10.22
C PRO A 334 21.90 10.65 -10.58
N ALA A 335 22.31 10.16 -11.74
CA ALA A 335 22.09 8.77 -12.15
C ALA A 335 22.59 7.78 -11.09
N GLY A 336 21.87 6.66 -10.92
CA GLY A 336 22.16 5.63 -9.91
C GLY A 336 21.60 5.94 -8.50
N SER A 337 21.11 7.16 -8.26
CA SER A 337 20.57 7.56 -6.95
C SER A 337 19.28 6.86 -6.60
N ARG A 338 19.12 6.51 -5.31
CA ARG A 338 17.81 6.14 -4.76
C ARG A 338 17.03 7.40 -4.40
N VAL A 339 15.81 7.48 -4.87
CA VAL A 339 14.92 8.65 -4.74
C VAL A 339 13.66 8.24 -4.02
N LEU A 340 13.36 8.88 -2.89
CA LEU A 340 12.12 8.68 -2.14
C LEU A 340 11.07 9.68 -2.62
N LEU A 341 10.00 9.19 -3.22
CA LEU A 341 8.80 9.95 -3.57
C LEU A 341 7.85 9.94 -2.38
N ILE A 342 7.66 11.08 -1.70
CA ILE A 342 6.89 11.16 -0.46
C ILE A 342 5.46 11.60 -0.77
N TRP A 343 4.58 10.60 -1.05
CA TRP A 343 3.16 10.82 -1.35
C TRP A 343 2.43 11.53 -0.22
N GLY A 344 2.73 11.15 1.05
CA GLY A 344 2.11 11.75 2.23
C GLY A 344 2.40 13.23 2.37
N ALA A 345 3.63 13.67 2.06
CA ALA A 345 4.00 15.08 2.03
C ALA A 345 3.34 15.80 0.85
N ALA A 346 3.41 15.21 -0.35
CA ALA A 346 2.80 15.78 -1.55
C ALA A 346 1.29 16.03 -1.40
N ASN A 347 0.59 15.14 -0.71
CA ASN A 347 -0.84 15.28 -0.41
C ASN A 347 -1.14 16.34 0.67
N ARG A 348 -0.12 16.88 1.31
CA ARG A 348 -0.19 17.99 2.28
C ARG A 348 0.52 19.26 1.78
N ASP A 349 0.84 19.33 0.48
CA ASP A 349 1.48 20.49 -0.11
C ASP A 349 0.53 21.70 -0.15
N PRO A 350 0.86 22.82 0.56
CA PRO A 350 0.01 24.02 0.55
C PRO A 350 -0.02 24.75 -0.80
N ARG A 351 0.85 24.37 -1.76
CA ARG A 351 0.84 24.86 -3.14
C ARG A 351 -0.29 24.25 -3.97
N GLU A 352 -0.77 23.07 -3.53
CA GLU A 352 -1.83 22.31 -4.23
C GLU A 352 -3.16 22.35 -3.48
N TYR A 353 -3.12 22.38 -2.14
CA TYR A 353 -4.32 22.30 -1.29
C TYR A 353 -4.33 23.42 -0.25
N ASP A 354 -5.40 24.19 -0.22
CA ASP A 354 -5.64 25.17 0.84
C ASP A 354 -5.87 24.45 2.18
N ASP A 355 -5.27 24.94 3.28
CA ASP A 355 -5.35 24.32 4.60
C ASP A 355 -5.14 22.79 4.56
N PRO A 356 -3.99 22.32 4.05
CA PRO A 356 -3.78 20.89 3.75
C PRO A 356 -3.82 20.00 5.00
N ASP A 357 -3.60 20.59 6.17
CA ASP A 357 -3.57 19.90 7.47
C ASP A 357 -4.95 19.80 8.14
N THR A 358 -6.01 20.32 7.49
CA THR A 358 -7.40 20.23 7.96
C THR A 358 -8.15 19.18 7.13
N PHE A 359 -8.83 18.24 7.82
CA PHE A 359 -9.74 17.30 7.17
C PHE A 359 -11.09 17.98 6.88
N ARG A 360 -11.55 17.92 5.64
CA ARG A 360 -12.82 18.49 5.18
C ARG A 360 -13.53 17.50 4.25
N ALA A 361 -14.62 16.90 4.71
CA ALA A 361 -15.39 15.92 3.95
C ALA A 361 -15.92 16.45 2.61
N ASP A 362 -16.12 17.76 2.49
CA ASP A 362 -16.62 18.45 1.29
C ASP A 362 -15.51 18.94 0.34
N ARG A 363 -14.23 18.77 0.67
CA ARG A 363 -13.10 19.28 -0.12
C ARG A 363 -13.07 18.75 -1.55
N ASN A 364 -13.45 17.47 -1.77
CA ASN A 364 -13.36 16.76 -3.04
C ASN A 364 -11.98 16.93 -3.72
N PRO A 365 -10.88 16.51 -3.09
CA PRO A 365 -9.53 16.75 -3.57
C PRO A 365 -9.26 15.90 -4.82
N THR A 366 -9.26 16.55 -5.98
CA THR A 366 -8.86 15.90 -7.23
C THR A 366 -7.34 15.87 -7.34
N GLY A 367 -6.79 14.81 -7.94
CA GLY A 367 -5.37 14.75 -8.23
C GLY A 367 -4.46 14.38 -7.06
N HIS A 368 -5.02 13.97 -5.90
CA HIS A 368 -4.20 13.45 -4.80
C HIS A 368 -3.38 12.23 -5.23
N LEU A 369 -2.23 12.04 -4.61
CA LEU A 369 -1.25 11.03 -4.97
C LEU A 369 -1.30 9.76 -4.09
N ALA A 370 -2.37 9.54 -3.32
CA ALA A 370 -2.50 8.36 -2.46
C ALA A 370 -2.53 7.03 -3.23
N PHE A 371 -2.91 7.07 -4.50
CA PHE A 371 -2.86 5.93 -5.42
C PHE A 371 -1.66 5.97 -6.38
N GLY A 372 -0.70 6.84 -6.13
CA GLY A 372 0.43 7.06 -7.03
C GLY A 372 0.06 7.81 -8.31
N SER A 373 0.95 7.78 -9.31
CA SER A 373 0.76 8.39 -10.62
C SER A 373 1.55 7.64 -11.70
N GLY A 374 1.27 7.91 -12.98
CA GLY A 374 1.96 7.30 -14.12
C GLY A 374 1.56 5.84 -14.34
N ILE A 375 2.50 5.05 -14.86
CA ILE A 375 2.24 3.65 -15.23
C ILE A 375 1.88 2.77 -14.01
N HIS A 376 2.38 3.13 -12.83
CA HIS A 376 2.12 2.44 -11.56
C HIS A 376 0.89 2.95 -10.80
N LEU A 377 0.01 3.76 -11.44
CA LEU A 377 -1.27 4.13 -10.83
C LEU A 377 -1.98 2.87 -10.32
N CYS A 378 -2.44 2.91 -9.06
CA CYS A 378 -3.01 1.76 -8.36
C CYS A 378 -4.11 1.07 -9.19
N LEU A 379 -3.94 -0.23 -9.40
CA LEU A 379 -4.89 -1.06 -10.13
C LEU A 379 -6.21 -1.24 -9.35
N GLY A 380 -6.09 -1.39 -8.02
CA GLY A 380 -7.22 -1.60 -7.09
C GLY A 380 -7.90 -0.32 -6.60
N ALA A 381 -7.54 0.86 -7.14
CA ALA A 381 -8.03 2.14 -6.61
C ALA A 381 -9.56 2.25 -6.52
N GLN A 382 -10.28 1.70 -7.49
CA GLN A 382 -11.75 1.73 -7.49
C GLN A 382 -12.34 0.74 -6.48
N LEU A 383 -11.71 -0.41 -6.27
CA LEU A 383 -12.12 -1.38 -5.25
C LEU A 383 -11.94 -0.80 -3.84
N ALA A 384 -10.78 -0.21 -3.55
CA ALA A 384 -10.52 0.42 -2.25
C ALA A 384 -11.51 1.56 -1.95
N ARG A 385 -11.87 2.37 -2.97
CA ARG A 385 -12.93 3.37 -2.84
C ARG A 385 -14.28 2.76 -2.53
N MET A 386 -14.64 1.70 -3.23
CA MET A 386 -15.93 1.02 -3.04
C MET A 386 -16.04 0.43 -1.63
N GLU A 387 -15.00 -0.22 -1.13
CA GLU A 387 -14.95 -0.75 0.22
C GLU A 387 -15.08 0.37 1.27
N ALA A 388 -14.29 1.43 1.15
CA ALA A 388 -14.32 2.55 2.09
C ALA A 388 -15.67 3.31 2.05
N GLN A 389 -16.24 3.52 0.87
CA GLN A 389 -17.56 4.16 0.74
C GLN A 389 -18.67 3.29 1.32
N ALA A 390 -18.62 1.97 1.17
CA ALA A 390 -19.61 1.08 1.76
C ALA A 390 -19.55 1.11 3.29
N VAL A 391 -18.35 1.04 3.88
CA VAL A 391 -18.18 1.17 5.33
C VAL A 391 -18.63 2.55 5.82
N LEU A 392 -18.24 3.63 5.14
CA LEU A 392 -18.64 4.99 5.54
C LEU A 392 -20.16 5.19 5.44
N ARG A 393 -20.82 4.59 4.44
CA ARG A 393 -22.29 4.63 4.33
C ARG A 393 -22.96 3.99 5.54
N GLU A 394 -22.51 2.80 5.94
CA GLU A 394 -23.06 2.12 7.12
C GLU A 394 -22.82 2.93 8.42
N LEU A 395 -21.66 3.62 8.53
CA LEU A 395 -21.40 4.51 9.67
C LEU A 395 -22.34 5.73 9.67
N VAL A 396 -22.51 6.39 8.54
CA VAL A 396 -23.37 7.58 8.39
C VAL A 396 -24.84 7.24 8.69
N GLU A 397 -25.29 6.08 8.29
CA GLU A 397 -26.69 5.63 8.51
C GLU A 397 -26.96 5.20 9.96
N ASN A 398 -26.02 4.50 10.60
CA ASN A 398 -26.27 3.77 11.83
C ASN A 398 -25.59 4.34 13.09
N VAL A 399 -24.57 5.20 12.93
CA VAL A 399 -23.72 5.67 14.03
C VAL A 399 -23.87 7.16 14.22
N GLU A 400 -24.27 7.58 15.43
CA GLU A 400 -24.36 8.99 15.82
C GLU A 400 -22.98 9.58 16.13
N ARG A 401 -22.18 8.82 16.90
CA ARG A 401 -20.85 9.26 17.38
C ARG A 401 -19.91 8.09 17.54
N ILE A 402 -18.62 8.36 17.30
CA ILE A 402 -17.51 7.45 17.52
C ILE A 402 -16.62 8.03 18.62
N ASP A 403 -16.44 7.31 19.74
CA ASP A 403 -15.54 7.68 20.81
C ASP A 403 -14.34 6.71 20.84
N VAL A 404 -13.14 7.21 20.80
CA VAL A 404 -11.92 6.40 20.96
C VAL A 404 -11.78 6.02 22.43
N THR A 405 -11.60 4.72 22.70
CA THR A 405 -11.40 4.19 24.06
C THR A 405 -9.97 3.67 24.20
N GLY A 406 -9.13 4.42 24.91
CA GLY A 406 -7.72 4.11 25.05
C GLY A 406 -6.83 4.81 24.01
N THR A 407 -5.55 4.46 23.98
CA THR A 407 -4.58 5.09 23.08
C THR A 407 -4.49 4.31 21.76
N PRO A 408 -4.68 4.97 20.61
CA PRO A 408 -4.43 4.36 19.31
C PRO A 408 -2.98 3.92 19.17
N THR A 409 -2.73 2.75 18.57
CA THR A 409 -1.39 2.25 18.33
C THR A 409 -1.09 2.31 16.83
N TRP A 410 -0.06 3.09 16.48
CA TRP A 410 0.38 3.27 15.11
C TRP A 410 1.32 2.15 14.65
N SER A 411 1.28 1.83 13.37
CA SER A 411 2.30 1.03 12.70
C SER A 411 3.62 1.81 12.66
N THR A 412 4.73 1.10 12.80
CA THR A 412 6.09 1.67 12.62
C THR A 412 6.64 1.40 11.22
N ASN A 413 5.80 1.01 10.28
CA ASN A 413 6.21 0.81 8.88
C ASN A 413 6.54 2.17 8.25
N PRO A 414 7.76 2.37 7.70
CA PRO A 414 8.18 3.66 7.16
C PRO A 414 7.48 4.06 5.86
N ASN A 415 6.94 3.10 5.13
CA ASN A 415 6.29 3.33 3.84
C ASN A 415 4.75 3.36 3.94
N LEU A 416 4.19 2.76 5.00
CA LEU A 416 2.75 2.60 5.18
C LEU A 416 2.31 3.24 6.49
N ARG A 417 1.21 3.99 6.46
CA ARG A 417 0.65 4.64 7.64
C ARG A 417 -0.73 4.08 7.95
N GLY A 418 -0.89 3.55 9.12
CA GLY A 418 -2.14 3.02 9.63
C GLY A 418 -2.02 2.61 11.09
N LEU A 419 -3.12 2.14 11.62
CA LEU A 419 -3.22 1.71 13.01
C LEU A 419 -3.07 0.20 13.11
N THR A 420 -2.32 -0.24 14.11
CA THR A 420 -2.28 -1.66 14.51
C THR A 420 -3.35 -2.00 15.53
N ARG A 421 -3.89 -0.96 16.21
CA ARG A 421 -4.98 -1.09 17.18
C ARG A 421 -5.72 0.25 17.33
N LEU A 422 -7.06 0.18 17.31
CA LEU A 422 -7.96 1.30 17.59
C LEU A 422 -9.22 0.78 18.28
N ASN A 423 -9.32 1.01 19.58
CA ASN A 423 -10.53 0.64 20.34
C ASN A 423 -11.53 1.80 20.30
N VAL A 424 -12.80 1.49 19.95
CA VAL A 424 -13.86 2.48 19.86
C VAL A 424 -15.14 2.05 20.57
N ARG A 425 -15.91 3.06 20.99
CA ARG A 425 -17.32 2.91 21.36
C ARG A 425 -18.13 3.72 20.37
N MET A 426 -19.11 3.09 19.75
CA MET A 426 -20.01 3.75 18.81
C MET A 426 -21.39 3.91 19.47
N THR A 427 -21.93 5.13 19.43
CA THR A 427 -23.30 5.41 19.83
C THR A 427 -24.21 5.19 18.63
N ARG A 428 -25.29 4.42 18.81
CA ARG A 428 -26.25 4.17 17.75
C ARG A 428 -27.06 5.44 17.46
N ARG A 429 -27.24 5.75 16.20
CA ARG A 429 -28.15 6.80 15.74
C ARG A 429 -29.60 6.32 15.98
N LEU A 430 -30.36 7.11 16.71
CA LEU A 430 -31.80 6.93 16.84
C LEU A 430 -32.45 7.55 15.62
N GLY A 431 -33.20 6.74 14.87
CA GLY A 431 -33.93 7.18 13.67
C GLY A 431 -35.02 8.18 13.93
#